data_579b04bf9ae7cc48c924160ff8ca5aea
#
_entry.id   579b04bf9ae7cc48c924160ff8ca5aea
#
_cell.length_a   1.000
_cell.length_b   1.000
_cell.length_c   1.000
_cell.angle_alpha   90.00
_cell.angle_beta   90.00
_cell.angle_gamma   90.00
#
_symmetry.space_group_name_H-M   'P 1'
#
loop_
_entity.id
_entity.type
_entity.pdbx_description
1 polymer ?
#
loop_
_entity_poly.entity_id
_entity_poly.type
_entity_poly.pdbx_seq_one_letter_code
_entity_poly.pdbx_strand_id
1 'polypeptide(L)'
;MFGKNDFVDDLSRDLCRARDKRDALASHVTTLTAQITELEARLSAENDRRERERAVGEIEGIKKQLTDHYLVFAPAIAGMRDATQSARAIVPEAPDLNNSLMLVATEVANAIDALLGDLDQRIEALRAGHAAPQLSQSLSGSVELSQDNDRVLRLPEWLPRRKLTNKESSEDRRTTAA
;
A
#
# COMPACT_ATOMS: atom_id res chain seq x y z
N MET A 1 -36.94 -69.36 40.01
CA MET A 1 -37.28 -68.44 38.90
C MET A 1 -36.91 -66.96 39.26
N PHE A 2 -35.71 -66.68 39.73
CA PHE A 2 -35.30 -65.33 40.20
C PHE A 2 -34.26 -64.64 39.32
N GLY A 3 -33.87 -65.15 38.20
CA GLY A 3 -32.76 -64.60 37.42
C GLY A 3 -33.09 -63.69 36.25
N LYS A 4 -34.41 -63.59 35.85
CA LYS A 4 -34.75 -62.73 34.66
C LYS A 4 -34.98 -61.27 34.98
N ASN A 5 -35.46 -60.94 36.16
CA ASN A 5 -35.71 -59.54 36.56
C ASN A 5 -34.41 -58.79 36.87
N ASP A 6 -33.43 -59.44 37.51
CA ASP A 6 -32.14 -58.81 37.82
C ASP A 6 -31.36 -58.42 36.55
N PHE A 7 -31.42 -59.27 35.50
CA PHE A 7 -30.80 -58.94 34.19
C PHE A 7 -31.47 -57.76 33.46
N VAL A 8 -32.81 -57.66 33.54
CA VAL A 8 -33.55 -56.53 32.93
C VAL A 8 -33.24 -55.22 33.65
N ASP A 9 -33.11 -55.25 34.98
CA ASP A 9 -32.78 -54.10 35.83
C ASP A 9 -31.34 -53.61 35.58
N ASP A 10 -30.37 -54.51 35.42
CA ASP A 10 -29.01 -54.19 35.11
C ASP A 10 -28.89 -53.59 33.69
N LEU A 11 -29.56 -54.15 32.70
CA LEU A 11 -29.61 -53.62 31.34
C LEU A 11 -30.26 -52.21 31.30
N SER A 12 -31.33 -52.03 32.08
CA SER A 12 -31.99 -50.72 32.21
C SER A 12 -31.06 -49.66 32.79
N ARG A 13 -30.30 -50.01 33.86
CA ARG A 13 -29.29 -49.13 34.45
C ARG A 13 -28.15 -48.77 33.47
N ASP A 14 -27.67 -49.73 32.72
CA ASP A 14 -26.62 -49.50 31.71
C ASP A 14 -27.12 -48.62 30.57
N LEU A 15 -28.37 -48.78 30.13
CA LEU A 15 -29.02 -47.90 29.15
C LEU A 15 -29.16 -46.46 29.67
N CYS A 16 -29.56 -46.28 30.94
CA CYS A 16 -29.61 -44.94 31.54
C CYS A 16 -28.23 -44.31 31.59
N ARG A 17 -27.19 -45.00 32.05
CA ARG A 17 -25.79 -44.52 32.06
C ARG A 17 -25.28 -44.19 30.68
N ALA A 18 -25.63 -44.98 29.65
CA ALA A 18 -25.25 -44.70 28.27
C ALA A 18 -25.92 -43.43 27.72
N ARG A 19 -27.21 -43.22 28.08
CA ARG A 19 -27.93 -41.98 27.72
C ARG A 19 -27.33 -40.76 28.39
N ASP A 20 -27.05 -40.83 29.70
CA ASP A 20 -26.45 -39.74 30.47
C ASP A 20 -25.07 -39.35 29.89
N LYS A 21 -24.25 -40.36 29.55
CA LYS A 21 -22.96 -40.12 28.88
C LYS A 21 -23.10 -39.45 27.53
N ARG A 22 -24.05 -39.90 26.71
CA ARG A 22 -24.35 -39.31 25.39
C ARG A 22 -24.78 -37.85 25.54
N ASP A 23 -25.67 -37.56 26.49
CA ASP A 23 -26.19 -36.22 26.72
C ASP A 23 -25.12 -35.26 27.25
N ALA A 24 -24.26 -35.77 28.15
CA ALA A 24 -23.08 -35.04 28.59
C ALA A 24 -22.10 -34.73 27.45
N LEU A 25 -21.82 -35.73 26.59
CA LEU A 25 -20.98 -35.54 25.42
C LEU A 25 -21.58 -34.54 24.41
N ALA A 26 -22.90 -34.60 24.18
CA ALA A 26 -23.59 -33.66 23.31
C ALA A 26 -23.48 -32.20 23.84
N SER A 27 -23.65 -32.05 25.17
CA SER A 27 -23.43 -30.73 25.83
C SER A 27 -21.99 -30.22 25.65
N HIS A 28 -21.00 -31.09 25.84
CA HIS A 28 -19.59 -30.74 25.64
C HIS A 28 -19.32 -30.35 24.17
N VAL A 29 -19.83 -31.08 23.20
CA VAL A 29 -19.68 -30.73 21.77
C VAL A 29 -20.30 -29.39 21.47
N THR A 30 -21.48 -29.08 22.00
CA THR A 30 -22.12 -27.78 21.83
C THR A 30 -21.26 -26.64 22.41
N THR A 31 -20.72 -26.85 23.60
CA THR A 31 -19.85 -25.87 24.26
C THR A 31 -18.56 -25.65 23.47
N LEU A 32 -17.91 -26.71 23.00
CA LEU A 32 -16.69 -26.62 22.19
C LEU A 32 -16.96 -25.92 20.84
N THR A 33 -18.08 -26.23 20.21
CA THR A 33 -18.47 -25.56 18.94
C THR A 33 -18.65 -24.06 19.16
N ALA A 34 -19.32 -23.66 20.25
CA ALA A 34 -19.47 -22.24 20.58
C ALA A 34 -18.11 -21.55 20.82
N GLN A 35 -17.20 -22.23 21.53
CA GLN A 35 -15.84 -21.70 21.75
C GLN A 35 -15.04 -21.56 20.46
N ILE A 36 -15.13 -22.54 19.55
CA ILE A 36 -14.49 -22.47 18.23
C ILE A 36 -15.02 -21.27 17.46
N THR A 37 -16.33 -21.10 17.36
CA THR A 37 -16.95 -19.97 16.65
C THR A 37 -16.51 -18.62 17.23
N GLU A 38 -16.43 -18.51 18.56
CA GLU A 38 -15.94 -17.29 19.22
C GLU A 38 -14.46 -17.01 18.92
N LEU A 39 -13.61 -18.04 18.94
CA LEU A 39 -12.19 -17.91 18.63
C LEU A 39 -11.97 -17.55 17.14
N GLU A 40 -12.73 -18.13 16.22
CA GLU A 40 -12.69 -17.80 14.81
C GLU A 40 -13.09 -16.33 14.57
N ALA A 41 -14.15 -15.85 15.24
CA ALA A 41 -14.56 -14.45 15.16
C ALA A 41 -13.49 -13.50 15.71
N ARG A 42 -12.87 -13.84 16.83
CA ARG A 42 -11.75 -13.06 17.40
C ARG A 42 -10.53 -13.04 16.48
N LEU A 43 -10.18 -14.18 15.88
CA LEU A 43 -9.08 -14.29 14.95
C LEU A 43 -9.31 -13.44 13.69
N SER A 44 -10.52 -13.51 13.13
CA SER A 44 -10.91 -12.67 11.98
C SER A 44 -10.79 -11.19 12.31
N ALA A 45 -11.35 -10.76 13.44
CA ALA A 45 -11.28 -9.35 13.86
C ALA A 45 -9.84 -8.86 14.07
N GLU A 46 -8.97 -9.71 14.64
CA GLU A 46 -7.55 -9.38 14.82
C GLU A 46 -6.79 -9.33 13.50
N ASN A 47 -7.08 -10.23 12.56
CA ASN A 47 -6.49 -10.18 11.22
C ASN A 47 -6.91 -8.90 10.47
N ASP A 48 -8.21 -8.55 10.51
CA ASP A 48 -8.71 -7.32 9.90
C ASP A 48 -8.06 -6.07 10.51
N ARG A 49 -7.82 -6.08 11.83
CA ARG A 49 -7.09 -5.00 12.51
C ARG A 49 -5.66 -4.87 12.00
N ARG A 50 -4.94 -5.99 11.91
CA ARG A 50 -3.55 -6.02 11.44
C ARG A 50 -3.42 -5.58 9.98
N GLU A 51 -4.36 -5.99 9.14
CA GLU A 51 -4.39 -5.57 7.74
C GLU A 51 -4.63 -4.05 7.62
N ARG A 52 -5.52 -3.49 8.42
CA ARG A 52 -5.73 -2.03 8.47
C ARG A 52 -4.49 -1.28 8.96
N GLU A 53 -3.84 -1.77 10.01
CA GLU A 53 -2.59 -1.16 10.52
C GLU A 53 -1.47 -1.19 9.47
N ARG A 54 -1.34 -2.31 8.73
CA ARG A 54 -0.39 -2.40 7.61
C ARG A 54 -0.71 -1.37 6.52
N ALA A 55 -1.97 -1.30 6.10
CA ALA A 55 -2.42 -0.35 5.08
C ALA A 55 -2.16 1.11 5.49
N VAL A 56 -2.40 1.46 6.76
CA VAL A 56 -2.07 2.78 7.29
C VAL A 56 -0.56 3.05 7.20
N GLY A 57 0.28 2.09 7.60
CA GLY A 57 1.75 2.23 7.51
C GLY A 57 2.25 2.42 6.08
N GLU A 58 1.65 1.73 5.10
CA GLU A 58 1.97 1.90 3.69
C GLU A 58 1.60 3.31 3.19
N ILE A 59 0.41 3.82 3.53
CA ILE A 59 -0.02 5.17 3.16
C ILE A 59 0.89 6.23 3.81
N GLU A 60 1.23 6.09 5.09
CA GLU A 60 2.15 7.00 5.77
C GLU A 60 3.55 7.01 5.11
N GLY A 61 4.01 5.83 4.65
CA GLY A 61 5.23 5.71 3.85
C GLY A 61 5.17 6.48 2.53
N ILE A 62 4.06 6.36 1.79
CA ILE A 62 3.83 7.11 0.54
C ILE A 62 3.77 8.62 0.81
N LYS A 63 3.06 9.05 1.86
CA LYS A 63 3.00 10.46 2.26
C LYS A 63 4.39 11.04 2.50
N LYS A 64 5.20 10.32 3.25
CA LYS A 64 6.58 10.74 3.52
C LYS A 64 7.39 10.87 2.24
N GLN A 65 7.36 9.85 1.36
CA GLN A 65 8.08 9.90 0.08
C GLN A 65 7.63 11.09 -0.79
N LEU A 66 6.32 11.34 -0.88
CA LEU A 66 5.77 12.47 -1.63
C LEU A 66 6.27 13.80 -1.07
N THR A 67 6.27 13.96 0.24
CA THR A 67 6.78 15.16 0.92
C THR A 67 8.27 15.33 0.68
N ASP A 68 9.06 14.27 0.81
CA ASP A 68 10.51 14.29 0.59
C ASP A 68 10.84 14.71 -0.86
N HIS A 69 10.11 14.17 -1.85
CA HIS A 69 10.29 14.57 -3.25
C HIS A 69 9.89 16.03 -3.51
N TYR A 70 8.82 16.50 -2.88
CA TYR A 70 8.41 17.90 -3.01
C TYR A 70 9.44 18.87 -2.41
N LEU A 71 10.06 18.51 -1.29
CA LEU A 71 11.13 19.31 -0.68
C LEU A 71 12.37 19.45 -1.58
N VAL A 72 12.58 18.51 -2.50
CA VAL A 72 13.64 18.61 -3.53
C VAL A 72 13.16 19.40 -4.75
N PHE A 73 11.91 19.22 -5.14
CA PHE A 73 11.33 19.88 -6.31
C PHE A 73 11.21 21.39 -6.14
N ALA A 74 10.71 21.87 -5.02
CA ALA A 74 10.47 23.29 -4.79
C ALA A 74 11.75 24.17 -4.95
N PRO A 75 12.90 23.86 -4.33
CA PRO A 75 14.13 24.61 -4.54
C PRO A 75 14.71 24.47 -5.97
N ALA A 76 14.47 23.32 -6.64
CA ALA A 76 14.89 23.15 -8.02
C ALA A 76 14.16 24.13 -8.97
N ILE A 77 12.85 24.30 -8.80
CA ILE A 77 12.09 25.31 -9.55
C ILE A 77 12.58 26.74 -9.24
N ALA A 78 12.85 27.04 -7.97
CA ALA A 78 13.41 28.35 -7.60
C ALA A 78 14.76 28.60 -8.29
N GLY A 79 15.66 27.62 -8.27
CA GLY A 79 16.95 27.72 -8.96
C GLY A 79 16.82 27.90 -10.48
N MET A 80 15.84 27.24 -11.12
CA MET A 80 15.55 27.45 -12.54
C MET A 80 15.05 28.87 -12.84
N ARG A 81 14.23 29.45 -11.96
CA ARG A 81 13.78 30.84 -12.08
C ARG A 81 14.93 31.81 -12.01
N ASP A 82 15.82 31.66 -11.01
CA ASP A 82 17.00 32.51 -10.82
C ASP A 82 17.95 32.41 -12.01
N ALA A 83 18.18 31.21 -12.55
CA ALA A 83 18.98 31.00 -13.75
C ALA A 83 18.36 31.66 -14.99
N THR A 84 17.03 31.55 -15.16
CA THR A 84 16.31 32.19 -16.28
C THR A 84 16.41 33.72 -16.17
N GLN A 85 16.27 34.27 -14.98
CA GLN A 85 16.37 35.70 -14.75
C GLN A 85 17.79 36.21 -15.01
N SER A 86 18.81 35.45 -14.60
CA SER A 86 20.22 35.76 -14.88
C SER A 86 20.52 35.69 -16.39
N ALA A 87 19.98 34.71 -17.10
CA ALA A 87 20.13 34.59 -18.55
C ALA A 87 19.54 35.79 -19.29
N ARG A 88 18.35 36.26 -18.86
CA ARG A 88 17.72 37.47 -19.47
C ARG A 88 18.52 38.77 -19.20
N ALA A 89 19.27 38.86 -18.13
CA ALA A 89 20.13 39.99 -17.87
C ALA A 89 21.30 40.08 -18.89
N ILE A 90 21.70 38.93 -19.46
CA ILE A 90 22.76 38.83 -20.46
C ILE A 90 22.17 38.87 -21.88
N VAL A 91 21.06 38.20 -22.11
CA VAL A 91 20.38 38.07 -23.42
C VAL A 91 18.94 38.54 -23.24
N PRO A 92 18.62 39.81 -23.49
CA PRO A 92 17.27 40.37 -23.29
C PRO A 92 16.18 39.70 -24.12
N GLU A 93 16.53 39.11 -25.26
CA GLU A 93 15.62 38.39 -26.13
C GLU A 93 15.31 36.96 -25.63
N ALA A 94 15.96 36.50 -24.56
CA ALA A 94 15.67 35.17 -23.99
C ALA A 94 14.19 35.07 -23.53
N PRO A 95 13.52 33.93 -23.79
CA PRO A 95 12.12 33.76 -23.41
C PRO A 95 11.93 33.88 -21.91
N ASP A 96 10.82 34.53 -21.51
CA ASP A 96 10.44 34.65 -20.11
C ASP A 96 9.73 33.37 -19.65
N LEU A 97 10.47 32.49 -18.98
CA LEU A 97 9.93 31.27 -18.41
C LEU A 97 9.42 31.45 -16.97
N ASN A 98 9.60 32.63 -16.38
CA ASN A 98 9.30 32.85 -14.97
C ASN A 98 7.83 32.56 -14.64
N ASN A 99 6.90 33.09 -15.45
CA ASN A 99 5.47 32.88 -15.23
C ASN A 99 5.07 31.39 -15.41
N SER A 100 5.64 30.70 -16.39
CA SER A 100 5.38 29.27 -16.61
C SER A 100 5.91 28.44 -15.47
N LEU A 101 7.11 28.71 -14.95
CA LEU A 101 7.69 28.01 -13.81
C LEU A 101 6.88 28.26 -12.52
N MET A 102 6.39 29.49 -12.33
CA MET A 102 5.52 29.82 -11.20
C MET A 102 4.19 29.08 -11.27
N LEU A 103 3.57 29.03 -12.44
CA LEU A 103 2.31 28.31 -12.66
C LEU A 103 2.49 26.82 -12.33
N VAL A 104 3.52 26.19 -12.91
CA VAL A 104 3.82 24.77 -12.66
C VAL A 104 4.08 24.51 -11.18
N ALA A 105 4.86 25.36 -10.51
CA ALA A 105 5.13 25.21 -9.08
C ALA A 105 3.85 25.27 -8.25
N THR A 106 2.94 26.20 -8.58
CA THR A 106 1.67 26.37 -7.87
C THR A 106 0.73 25.18 -8.13
N GLU A 107 0.60 24.75 -9.37
CA GLU A 107 -0.23 23.59 -9.72
C GLU A 107 0.24 22.30 -9.05
N VAL A 108 1.58 22.06 -9.05
CA VAL A 108 2.17 20.91 -8.38
C VAL A 108 1.95 20.99 -6.86
N ALA A 109 2.14 22.15 -6.25
CA ALA A 109 1.91 22.34 -4.81
C ALA A 109 0.45 22.00 -4.46
N ASN A 110 -0.51 22.59 -5.18
CA ASN A 110 -1.95 22.37 -4.96
C ASN A 110 -2.34 20.89 -5.15
N ALA A 111 -1.79 20.24 -6.17
CA ALA A 111 -2.06 18.82 -6.43
C ALA A 111 -1.50 17.92 -5.31
N ILE A 112 -0.32 18.23 -4.79
CA ILE A 112 0.30 17.50 -3.68
C ILE A 112 -0.51 17.71 -2.40
N ASP A 113 -0.89 18.95 -2.09
CA ASP A 113 -1.69 19.25 -0.89
C ASP A 113 -3.05 18.54 -0.93
N ALA A 114 -3.73 18.52 -2.08
CA ALA A 114 -4.96 17.78 -2.26
C ALA A 114 -4.76 16.27 -2.05
N LEU A 115 -3.72 15.68 -2.67
CA LEU A 115 -3.41 14.26 -2.53
C LEU A 115 -3.06 13.88 -1.07
N LEU A 116 -2.28 14.72 -0.38
CA LEU A 116 -1.96 14.51 1.04
C LEU A 116 -3.24 14.53 1.89
N GLY A 117 -4.16 15.44 1.60
CA GLY A 117 -5.47 15.51 2.25
C GLY A 117 -6.32 14.25 2.03
N ASP A 118 -6.36 13.74 0.80
CA ASP A 118 -7.07 12.49 0.47
C ASP A 118 -6.45 11.27 1.19
N LEU A 119 -5.13 11.22 1.26
CA LEU A 119 -4.40 10.16 1.99
C LEU A 119 -4.70 10.23 3.49
N ASP A 120 -4.80 11.42 4.08
CA ASP A 120 -5.18 11.59 5.49
C ASP A 120 -6.60 11.12 5.75
N GLN A 121 -7.55 11.48 4.91
CA GLN A 121 -8.93 11.00 5.01
C GLN A 121 -8.99 9.47 4.90
N ARG A 122 -8.18 8.87 4.03
CA ARG A 122 -8.10 7.42 3.91
C ARG A 122 -7.54 6.75 5.16
N ILE A 123 -6.49 7.32 5.77
CA ILE A 123 -5.93 6.84 7.03
C ILE A 123 -7.00 6.86 8.13
N GLU A 124 -7.72 7.97 8.27
CA GLU A 124 -8.79 8.09 9.28
C GLU A 124 -9.91 7.08 9.04
N ALA A 125 -10.34 6.88 7.79
CA ALA A 125 -11.35 5.88 7.44
C ALA A 125 -10.90 4.44 7.76
N LEU A 126 -9.62 4.11 7.54
CA LEU A 126 -9.04 2.80 7.90
C LEU A 126 -8.97 2.61 9.42
N ARG A 127 -8.55 3.63 10.17
CA ARG A 127 -8.51 3.62 11.64
C ARG A 127 -9.89 3.47 12.24
N ALA A 128 -10.88 4.14 11.67
CA ALA A 128 -12.27 4.03 12.10
C ALA A 128 -12.95 2.71 11.69
N GLY A 129 -12.31 1.89 10.86
CA GLY A 129 -12.88 0.64 10.35
C GLY A 129 -13.96 0.84 9.28
N HIS A 130 -14.11 2.05 8.72
CA HIS A 130 -15.09 2.38 7.69
C HIS A 130 -14.63 2.04 6.28
N ALA A 131 -13.35 1.73 6.09
CA ALA A 131 -12.76 1.39 4.81
C ALA A 131 -12.16 -0.01 4.81
N ALA A 132 -12.34 -0.74 3.72
CA ALA A 132 -11.65 -2.01 3.52
C ALA A 132 -10.15 -1.79 3.28
N PRO A 133 -9.27 -2.69 3.78
CA PRO A 133 -7.82 -2.54 3.66
C PRO A 133 -7.25 -2.77 2.25
N GLN A 134 -8.09 -2.87 1.23
CA GLN A 134 -7.68 -3.18 -0.16
C GLN A 134 -6.87 -2.04 -0.80
N LEU A 135 -5.60 -1.91 -0.44
CA LEU A 135 -4.64 -1.02 -1.12
C LEU A 135 -4.01 -1.65 -2.37
N SER A 136 -3.93 -2.98 -2.42
CA SER A 136 -3.10 -3.67 -3.42
C SER A 136 -3.76 -3.90 -4.78
N GLN A 137 -5.07 -3.75 -4.93
CA GLN A 137 -5.74 -4.04 -6.21
C GLN A 137 -6.02 -2.81 -7.07
N SER A 138 -6.05 -1.60 -6.52
CA SER A 138 -6.31 -0.40 -7.31
C SER A 138 -5.06 0.23 -7.92
N LEU A 139 -3.86 -0.10 -7.45
CA LEU A 139 -2.61 0.34 -8.08
C LEU A 139 -2.14 -0.60 -9.21
N SER A 140 -2.70 -1.84 -9.30
CA SER A 140 -2.54 -2.72 -10.46
C SER A 140 -3.62 -2.52 -11.53
N GLY A 141 -4.63 -1.71 -11.23
CA GLY A 141 -5.56 -1.19 -12.24
C GLY A 141 -4.78 -0.28 -13.14
N SER A 142 -4.27 -0.86 -14.24
CA SER A 142 -3.93 -0.21 -15.51
C SER A 142 -4.12 1.31 -15.43
N VAL A 143 -3.02 2.02 -15.30
CA VAL A 143 -2.89 3.25 -16.07
C VAL A 143 -3.05 2.77 -17.52
N GLU A 144 -4.29 2.59 -17.97
CA GLU A 144 -4.62 2.78 -19.36
C GLU A 144 -4.24 4.23 -19.63
N LEU A 145 -2.98 4.42 -19.98
CA LEU A 145 -2.52 5.57 -20.71
C LEU A 145 -3.46 5.62 -21.91
N SER A 146 -4.50 6.46 -21.79
CA SER A 146 -5.29 6.87 -22.92
C SER A 146 -4.29 7.20 -24.01
N GLN A 147 -4.29 6.38 -25.05
CA GLN A 147 -3.44 6.52 -26.24
C GLN A 147 -3.70 7.82 -27.01
N ASP A 148 -4.46 8.75 -26.44
CA ASP A 148 -4.82 10.04 -27.03
C ASP A 148 -3.92 11.21 -26.59
N ASN A 149 -2.85 10.96 -25.82
CA ASN A 149 -1.84 11.96 -25.52
C ASN A 149 -0.60 11.81 -26.41
N ASP A 150 -0.79 11.69 -27.72
CA ASP A 150 0.27 11.89 -28.74
C ASP A 150 0.78 13.34 -28.81
N ARG A 151 0.39 14.18 -27.85
CA ARG A 151 1.11 15.40 -27.46
C ARG A 151 2.16 15.10 -26.40
N VAL A 152 2.91 14.03 -26.58
CA VAL A 152 4.20 13.88 -25.93
C VAL A 152 4.98 15.15 -26.25
N LEU A 153 5.30 15.91 -25.22
CA LEU A 153 6.31 16.96 -25.19
C LEU A 153 7.45 16.58 -26.15
N ARG A 154 7.37 17.02 -27.40
CA ARG A 154 8.52 17.00 -28.29
C ARG A 154 9.52 17.90 -27.61
N LEU A 155 10.49 17.29 -26.92
CA LEU A 155 11.65 18.01 -26.43
C LEU A 155 12.17 18.84 -27.61
N PRO A 156 12.30 20.16 -27.44
CA PRO A 156 12.73 21.02 -28.52
C PRO A 156 14.09 20.53 -29.03
N GLU A 157 14.26 20.49 -30.37
CA GLU A 157 15.43 19.94 -31.07
C GLU A 157 16.77 20.59 -30.72
N TRP A 158 16.73 21.70 -29.96
CA TRP A 158 17.93 22.39 -29.51
C TRP A 158 18.61 21.78 -28.28
N LEU A 159 18.03 20.77 -27.63
CA LEU A 159 18.70 20.08 -26.53
C LEU A 159 19.83 19.20 -27.11
N PRO A 160 21.11 19.48 -26.77
CA PRO A 160 22.22 18.68 -27.25
C PRO A 160 22.04 17.25 -26.73
N ARG A 161 21.83 16.30 -27.65
CA ARG A 161 21.85 14.88 -27.35
C ARG A 161 23.24 14.53 -26.81
N ARG A 162 23.42 14.52 -25.50
CA ARG A 162 24.62 13.95 -24.89
C ARG A 162 24.67 12.48 -25.34
N LYS A 163 25.56 12.19 -26.29
CA LYS A 163 25.97 10.81 -26.58
C LYS A 163 26.59 10.28 -25.29
N LEU A 164 25.86 9.41 -24.58
CA LEU A 164 26.44 8.56 -23.56
C LEU A 164 27.41 7.62 -24.28
N THR A 165 28.65 8.06 -24.42
CA THR A 165 29.74 7.17 -24.84
C THR A 165 30.01 6.26 -23.67
N ASN A 166 29.51 5.03 -23.77
CA ASN A 166 29.93 3.89 -22.98
C ASN A 166 31.42 3.63 -23.25
N LYS A 167 32.29 4.30 -22.50
CA LYS A 167 33.73 4.04 -22.54
C LYS A 167 34.22 3.81 -21.12
N GLU A 168 33.93 2.61 -20.65
CA GLU A 168 34.64 2.01 -19.50
C GLU A 168 34.30 0.53 -19.44
N SER A 169 35.06 -0.30 -20.10
CA SER A 169 35.32 -1.71 -19.73
C SER A 169 36.25 -2.36 -20.74
N SER A 170 37.53 -2.02 -20.70
CA SER A 170 38.56 -2.96 -21.24
C SER A 170 39.96 -2.43 -20.96
N GLU A 171 40.36 -2.31 -19.72
CA GLU A 171 41.79 -2.26 -19.36
C GLU A 171 41.92 -2.66 -17.88
N ASP A 172 41.96 -3.96 -17.62
CA ASP A 172 42.71 -4.50 -16.49
C ASP A 172 42.72 -6.05 -16.55
N ARG A 173 43.39 -6.58 -17.53
CA ARG A 173 43.90 -7.96 -17.49
C ARG A 173 45.17 -8.05 -18.29
N ARG A 174 46.30 -7.68 -17.69
CA ARG A 174 47.65 -8.20 -18.01
C ARG A 174 48.62 -7.57 -17.03
N THR A 175 48.95 -8.31 -15.99
CA THR A 175 50.33 -8.47 -15.50
C THR A 175 50.32 -9.22 -14.17
N THR A 176 50.48 -10.52 -14.24
CA THR A 176 51.16 -11.30 -13.21
C THR A 176 51.63 -12.61 -13.85
N ALA A 177 52.85 -12.57 -14.38
CA ALA A 177 53.69 -13.75 -14.58
C ALA A 177 55.13 -13.27 -14.78
N ALA A 178 55.90 -13.28 -13.70
CA ALA A 178 57.33 -13.56 -13.62
C ALA A 178 57.73 -13.58 -12.14
#